data_acae125b562238f8228e5a6371210079
#
_entry.id   acae125b562238f8228e5a6371210079
#
_cell.length_a   1.000
_cell.length_b   1.000
_cell.length_c   1.000
_cell.angle_alpha   90.00
_cell.angle_beta   90.00
_cell.angle_gamma   90.00
#
_symmetry.space_group_name_H-M   'P 1'
#
loop_
_entity.id
_entity.type
_entity.pdbx_description
1 polymer ?
#
loop_
_entity_poly.entity_id
_entity_poly.type
_entity_poly.pdbx_seq_one_letter_code
_entity_poly.pdbx_strand_id
1 'polypeptide(L)'
;MTNTRTPSAIDALANEYFHADLALSPEAATVVGTDDADHGALSDYSPAGVDEQRSLISSTLAKLNALPIADDVDRITVAAMNERLGLELELIDSGERCGEINVIASPIQGVRDIFDLMPTETEADWDNVNRRLGVVAEALEGYKESLRQRIASGPAIPARQIERCAEQCEGAAGSVSPFLHLVNKRPEVAANADSARVAYGQLAEFLRQTALPTAVEEDAVGRERYS
;
A
#
# COMPACT_ATOMS: atom_id res chain seq x y z
N MET A 1 -23.71 -25.61 -23.20
CA MET A 1 -24.29 -25.79 -21.86
C MET A 1 -23.24 -25.26 -20.90
N THR A 2 -23.39 -24.06 -20.42
CA THR A 2 -22.53 -23.49 -19.35
C THR A 2 -22.91 -24.20 -18.06
N ASN A 3 -22.07 -25.13 -17.63
CA ASN A 3 -22.24 -25.77 -16.32
C ASN A 3 -21.93 -24.70 -15.25
N THR A 4 -22.98 -24.02 -14.78
CA THR A 4 -22.84 -23.04 -13.70
C THR A 4 -22.62 -23.81 -12.40
N ARG A 5 -21.34 -23.84 -11.96
CA ARG A 5 -20.95 -24.36 -10.66
C ARG A 5 -21.70 -23.59 -9.56
N THR A 6 -22.23 -24.26 -8.58
CA THR A 6 -22.75 -23.60 -7.36
C THR A 6 -21.58 -23.12 -6.51
N PRO A 7 -21.55 -21.85 -6.10
CA PRO A 7 -20.49 -21.35 -5.22
C PRO A 7 -20.38 -22.17 -3.92
N SER A 8 -19.14 -22.46 -3.52
CA SER A 8 -18.83 -23.20 -2.30
C SER A 8 -18.60 -22.25 -1.11
N ALA A 9 -18.40 -22.82 0.09
CA ALA A 9 -17.97 -22.06 1.25
C ALA A 9 -16.56 -21.45 1.07
N ILE A 10 -15.71 -22.06 0.24
CA ILE A 10 -14.36 -21.55 -0.10
C ILE A 10 -14.50 -20.33 -1.02
N ASP A 11 -15.39 -20.36 -2.02
CA ASP A 11 -15.68 -19.19 -2.85
C ASP A 11 -16.20 -18.02 -2.01
N ALA A 12 -17.09 -18.29 -1.06
CA ALA A 12 -17.64 -17.27 -0.18
C ALA A 12 -16.53 -16.64 0.68
N LEU A 13 -15.63 -17.45 1.25
CA LEU A 13 -14.49 -16.96 2.03
C LEU A 13 -13.48 -16.17 1.17
N ALA A 14 -13.20 -16.61 -0.05
CA ALA A 14 -12.33 -15.89 -0.98
C ALA A 14 -12.90 -14.50 -1.33
N ASN A 15 -14.21 -14.40 -1.54
CA ASN A 15 -14.90 -13.13 -1.76
C ASN A 15 -14.90 -12.25 -0.49
N GLU A 16 -15.13 -12.84 0.70
CA GLU A 16 -15.02 -12.11 1.99
C GLU A 16 -13.63 -11.51 2.15
N TYR A 17 -12.58 -12.31 1.91
CA TYR A 17 -11.20 -11.84 1.96
C TYR A 17 -10.94 -10.70 0.97
N PHE A 18 -11.37 -10.87 -0.29
CA PHE A 18 -11.18 -9.86 -1.34
C PHE A 18 -11.74 -8.50 -0.95
N HIS A 19 -12.99 -8.45 -0.45
CA HIS A 19 -13.58 -7.18 -0.03
C HIS A 19 -12.94 -6.61 1.24
N ALA A 20 -12.54 -7.46 2.19
CA ALA A 20 -11.85 -7.03 3.40
C ALA A 20 -10.45 -6.47 3.08
N ASP A 21 -9.71 -7.10 2.17
CA ASP A 21 -8.40 -6.66 1.72
C ASP A 21 -8.49 -5.30 0.99
N LEU A 22 -9.46 -5.13 0.11
CA LEU A 22 -9.72 -3.84 -0.55
C LEU A 22 -10.15 -2.73 0.41
N ALA A 23 -10.82 -3.06 1.52
CA ALA A 23 -11.16 -2.09 2.54
C ALA A 23 -9.92 -1.57 3.29
N LEU A 24 -8.88 -2.41 3.45
CA LEU A 24 -7.58 -2.03 4.01
C LEU A 24 -6.64 -1.37 2.97
N SER A 25 -6.95 -1.51 1.69
CA SER A 25 -6.13 -1.02 0.57
C SER A 25 -6.97 -0.19 -0.42
N PRO A 26 -7.41 1.03 -0.06
CA PRO A 26 -8.25 1.87 -0.92
C PRO A 26 -7.63 2.22 -2.27
N GLU A 27 -6.30 2.24 -2.37
CA GLU A 27 -5.59 2.39 -3.63
C GLU A 27 -5.81 1.18 -4.54
N ALA A 28 -5.71 -0.04 -4.00
CA ALA A 28 -5.98 -1.27 -4.74
C ALA A 28 -7.45 -1.31 -5.18
N ALA A 29 -8.39 -0.89 -4.33
CA ALA A 29 -9.80 -0.78 -4.68
C ALA A 29 -10.04 0.18 -5.86
N THR A 30 -9.31 1.30 -5.91
CA THR A 30 -9.35 2.25 -7.05
C THR A 30 -8.81 1.61 -8.33
N VAL A 31 -7.69 0.89 -8.25
CA VAL A 31 -7.09 0.18 -9.40
C VAL A 31 -8.01 -0.92 -9.95
N VAL A 32 -8.66 -1.66 -9.05
CA VAL A 32 -9.61 -2.72 -9.43
C VAL A 32 -10.93 -2.14 -9.96
N GLY A 33 -11.31 -0.94 -9.52
CA GLY A 33 -12.54 -0.25 -9.96
C GLY A 33 -13.79 -0.81 -9.28
N THR A 34 -13.75 -1.07 -7.97
CA THR A 34 -14.91 -1.50 -7.20
C THR A 34 -15.79 -0.30 -6.83
N ASP A 35 -17.11 -0.42 -7.01
CA ASP A 35 -18.05 0.70 -6.78
C ASP A 35 -18.31 0.98 -5.28
N ASP A 36 -18.04 0.02 -4.41
CA ASP A 36 -18.37 0.03 -2.97
C ASP A 36 -17.19 0.43 -2.07
N ALA A 37 -16.06 0.82 -2.64
CA ALA A 37 -14.88 1.24 -1.90
C ALA A 37 -14.84 2.74 -1.61
N ASP A 38 -14.13 3.15 -0.56
CA ASP A 38 -13.84 4.55 -0.29
C ASP A 38 -12.67 5.06 -1.14
N HIS A 39 -12.96 5.53 -2.34
CA HIS A 39 -11.97 6.10 -3.26
C HIS A 39 -11.36 7.44 -2.80
N GLY A 40 -11.80 7.98 -1.69
CA GLY A 40 -11.22 9.19 -1.06
C GLY A 40 -10.27 8.87 0.09
N ALA A 41 -10.09 7.60 0.45
CA ALA A 41 -9.17 7.16 1.50
C ALA A 41 -7.81 6.72 0.94
N LEU A 42 -6.83 6.54 1.84
CA LEU A 42 -5.54 5.87 1.63
C LEU A 42 -5.38 4.75 2.65
N SER A 43 -4.50 3.80 2.34
CA SER A 43 -4.11 2.74 3.26
C SER A 43 -3.45 3.31 4.53
N ASP A 44 -3.61 2.62 5.65
CA ASP A 44 -2.82 2.88 6.84
C ASP A 44 -1.43 2.24 6.71
N TYR A 45 -0.43 3.07 6.42
CA TYR A 45 0.97 2.65 6.30
C TYR A 45 1.73 2.62 7.63
N SER A 46 1.05 2.79 8.76
CA SER A 46 1.64 2.67 10.08
C SER A 46 1.89 1.20 10.46
N PRO A 47 2.68 0.92 11.51
CA PRO A 47 2.81 -0.44 12.05
C PRO A 47 1.46 -1.08 12.41
N ALA A 48 0.48 -0.28 12.86
CA ALA A 48 -0.86 -0.77 13.17
C ALA A 48 -1.61 -1.26 11.93
N GLY A 49 -1.50 -0.56 10.79
CA GLY A 49 -2.05 -1.01 9.52
C GLY A 49 -1.43 -2.33 9.04
N VAL A 50 -0.10 -2.50 9.21
CA VAL A 50 0.58 -3.77 8.92
C VAL A 50 0.06 -4.90 9.82
N ASP A 51 -0.17 -4.63 11.11
CA ASP A 51 -0.73 -5.62 12.05
C ASP A 51 -2.18 -5.97 11.71
N GLU A 52 -2.98 -5.02 11.20
CA GLU A 52 -4.34 -5.27 10.75
C GLU A 52 -4.35 -6.17 9.52
N GLN A 53 -3.49 -5.90 8.53
CA GLN A 53 -3.31 -6.77 7.35
C GLN A 53 -2.87 -8.18 7.77
N ARG A 54 -1.90 -8.30 8.67
CA ARG A 54 -1.46 -9.56 9.25
C ARG A 54 -2.62 -10.35 9.87
N SER A 55 -3.46 -9.66 10.63
CA SER A 55 -4.61 -10.26 11.32
C SER A 55 -5.66 -10.77 10.34
N LEU A 56 -5.96 -9.99 9.28
CA LEU A 56 -6.85 -10.40 8.20
C LEU A 56 -6.35 -11.69 7.52
N ILE A 57 -5.09 -11.72 7.11
CA ILE A 57 -4.47 -12.87 6.45
C ILE A 57 -4.50 -14.10 7.36
N SER A 58 -4.03 -13.97 8.60
CA SER A 58 -3.96 -15.08 9.56
C SER A 58 -5.33 -15.69 9.83
N SER A 59 -6.36 -14.85 10.05
CA SER A 59 -7.71 -15.31 10.30
C SER A 59 -8.34 -15.98 9.07
N THR A 60 -8.04 -15.46 7.88
CA THR A 60 -8.51 -16.04 6.61
C THR A 60 -7.89 -17.41 6.36
N LEU A 61 -6.58 -17.56 6.54
CA LEU A 61 -5.92 -18.86 6.40
C LEU A 61 -6.45 -19.89 7.41
N ALA A 62 -6.70 -19.49 8.65
CA ALA A 62 -7.27 -20.37 9.66
C ALA A 62 -8.69 -20.85 9.26
N LYS A 63 -9.56 -19.94 8.78
CA LYS A 63 -10.89 -20.29 8.27
C LYS A 63 -10.79 -21.20 7.04
N LEU A 64 -9.94 -20.85 6.07
CA LEU A 64 -9.76 -21.58 4.81
C LEU A 64 -9.38 -23.05 5.06
N ASN A 65 -8.42 -23.29 5.93
CA ASN A 65 -7.93 -24.62 6.23
C ASN A 65 -8.91 -25.48 7.07
N ALA A 66 -9.97 -24.89 7.61
CA ALA A 66 -11.03 -25.60 8.30
C ALA A 66 -12.21 -25.98 7.39
N LEU A 67 -12.28 -25.43 6.17
CA LEU A 67 -13.38 -25.69 5.24
C LEU A 67 -13.15 -26.97 4.43
N PRO A 68 -14.24 -27.74 4.14
CA PRO A 68 -14.17 -28.90 3.27
C PRO A 68 -13.98 -28.48 1.81
N ILE A 69 -13.15 -29.20 1.08
CA ILE A 69 -12.96 -29.07 -0.36
C ILE A 69 -14.09 -29.83 -1.06
N ALA A 70 -14.92 -29.15 -1.83
CA ALA A 70 -16.04 -29.74 -2.53
C ALA A 70 -15.68 -30.21 -3.95
N ASP A 71 -14.76 -29.55 -4.63
CA ASP A 71 -14.39 -29.84 -6.02
C ASP A 71 -12.94 -29.41 -6.37
N ASP A 72 -12.60 -29.52 -7.66
CA ASP A 72 -11.27 -29.19 -8.17
C ASP A 72 -10.98 -27.69 -8.14
N VAL A 73 -11.99 -26.83 -8.29
CA VAL A 73 -11.84 -25.37 -8.20
C VAL A 73 -11.49 -24.99 -6.77
N ASP A 74 -12.19 -25.55 -5.79
CA ASP A 74 -11.86 -25.35 -4.38
C ASP A 74 -10.44 -25.76 -4.06
N ARG A 75 -9.98 -26.91 -4.57
CA ARG A 75 -8.60 -27.38 -4.34
C ARG A 75 -7.56 -26.39 -4.88
N ILE A 76 -7.81 -25.83 -6.07
CA ILE A 76 -6.91 -24.83 -6.68
C ILE A 76 -6.96 -23.53 -5.87
N THR A 77 -8.14 -23.06 -5.48
CA THR A 77 -8.33 -21.84 -4.68
C THR A 77 -7.62 -21.95 -3.34
N VAL A 78 -7.79 -23.08 -2.62
CA VAL A 78 -7.10 -23.33 -1.34
C VAL A 78 -5.59 -23.33 -1.52
N ALA A 79 -5.08 -24.01 -2.55
CA ALA A 79 -3.64 -24.05 -2.82
C ALA A 79 -3.07 -22.65 -3.13
N ALA A 80 -3.75 -21.88 -3.98
CA ALA A 80 -3.33 -20.54 -4.35
C ALA A 80 -3.39 -19.56 -3.18
N MET A 81 -4.46 -19.58 -2.39
CA MET A 81 -4.58 -18.69 -1.23
C MET A 81 -3.56 -19.07 -0.14
N ASN A 82 -3.34 -20.35 0.15
CA ASN A 82 -2.32 -20.76 1.13
C ASN A 82 -0.92 -20.32 0.69
N GLU A 83 -0.58 -20.47 -0.59
CA GLU A 83 0.73 -20.04 -1.12
C GLU A 83 0.88 -18.52 -1.06
N ARG A 84 -0.09 -17.76 -1.58
CA ARG A 84 0.01 -16.30 -1.68
C ARG A 84 -0.09 -15.60 -0.33
N LEU A 85 -1.10 -15.96 0.46
CA LEU A 85 -1.30 -15.35 1.78
C LEU A 85 -0.26 -15.84 2.78
N GLY A 86 0.20 -17.10 2.67
CA GLY A 86 1.27 -17.64 3.48
C GLY A 86 2.59 -16.89 3.25
N LEU A 87 2.96 -16.65 1.99
CA LEU A 87 4.13 -15.85 1.65
C LEU A 87 4.02 -14.41 2.17
N GLU A 88 2.86 -13.77 2.01
CA GLU A 88 2.65 -12.41 2.51
C GLU A 88 2.80 -12.35 4.04
N LEU A 89 2.27 -13.34 4.74
CA LEU A 89 2.42 -13.46 6.19
C LEU A 89 3.88 -13.61 6.61
N GLU A 90 4.67 -14.43 5.89
CA GLU A 90 6.10 -14.59 6.12
C GLU A 90 6.85 -13.26 5.91
N LEU A 91 6.50 -12.49 4.88
CA LEU A 91 7.10 -11.16 4.61
C LEU A 91 6.76 -10.14 5.72
N ILE A 92 5.53 -10.18 6.24
CA ILE A 92 5.13 -9.35 7.38
C ILE A 92 5.91 -9.77 8.63
N ASP A 93 5.93 -11.06 8.96
CA ASP A 93 6.57 -11.60 10.16
C ASP A 93 8.10 -11.43 10.16
N SER A 94 8.72 -11.41 8.97
CA SER A 94 10.15 -11.10 8.82
C SER A 94 10.47 -9.60 8.88
N GLY A 95 9.46 -8.73 8.94
CA GLY A 95 9.60 -7.27 8.96
C GLY A 95 9.86 -6.65 7.57
N GLU A 96 9.77 -7.41 6.48
CA GLU A 96 10.00 -6.90 5.13
C GLU A 96 8.91 -5.93 4.68
N ARG A 97 7.66 -6.10 5.15
CA ARG A 97 6.54 -5.22 4.81
C ARG A 97 6.49 -3.95 5.63
N CYS A 98 6.88 -3.99 6.90
CA CYS A 98 6.89 -2.80 7.74
C CYS A 98 7.98 -1.83 7.29
N GLY A 99 7.61 -0.63 6.86
CA GLY A 99 8.53 0.37 6.33
C GLY A 99 9.26 -0.09 5.05
N GLU A 100 8.60 -0.88 4.19
CA GLU A 100 9.13 -1.24 2.88
C GLU A 100 9.49 0.03 2.09
N ILE A 101 10.71 0.07 1.57
CA ILE A 101 11.22 1.20 0.78
C ILE A 101 12.04 0.71 -0.41
N ASN A 102 11.64 1.14 -1.60
CA ASN A 102 12.37 0.94 -2.83
C ASN A 102 11.99 2.02 -3.85
N VAL A 103 12.74 2.13 -4.94
CA VAL A 103 12.58 3.21 -5.93
C VAL A 103 11.43 3.00 -6.92
N ILE A 104 10.74 1.86 -6.89
CA ILE A 104 9.74 1.47 -7.89
C ILE A 104 8.35 1.35 -7.28
N ALA A 105 8.22 0.57 -6.19
CA ALA A 105 6.93 0.19 -5.63
C ALA A 105 7.01 0.19 -4.09
N SER A 106 6.84 1.34 -3.49
CA SER A 106 6.72 1.54 -2.05
C SER A 106 5.60 2.56 -1.77
N PRO A 107 5.20 2.80 -0.53
CA PRO A 107 4.19 3.81 -0.21
C PRO A 107 4.48 5.19 -0.80
N ILE A 108 5.76 5.55 -1.00
CA ILE A 108 6.17 6.82 -1.63
C ILE A 108 5.56 6.98 -3.02
N GLN A 109 5.65 5.94 -3.85
CA GLN A 109 5.10 5.94 -5.21
C GLN A 109 3.59 5.69 -5.18
N GLY A 110 3.12 4.69 -4.42
CA GLY A 110 1.72 4.30 -4.35
C GLY A 110 0.80 5.48 -3.99
N VAL A 111 1.14 6.24 -2.96
CA VAL A 111 0.38 7.43 -2.51
C VAL A 111 0.39 8.54 -3.55
N ARG A 112 1.45 8.69 -4.33
CA ARG A 112 1.54 9.70 -5.38
C ARG A 112 0.81 9.28 -6.64
N ASP A 113 1.07 8.06 -7.11
CA ASP A 113 0.70 7.62 -8.46
C ASP A 113 -0.78 7.25 -8.57
N ILE A 114 -1.45 6.99 -7.44
CA ILE A 114 -2.89 6.68 -7.44
C ILE A 114 -3.73 7.82 -8.02
N PHE A 115 -3.30 9.07 -7.89
CA PHE A 115 -4.01 10.23 -8.44
C PHE A 115 -4.05 10.25 -9.97
N ASP A 116 -3.11 9.57 -10.64
CA ASP A 116 -3.11 9.42 -12.10
C ASP A 116 -4.17 8.42 -12.59
N LEU A 117 -4.67 7.54 -11.70
CA LEU A 117 -5.67 6.53 -11.99
C LEU A 117 -7.08 6.93 -11.56
N MET A 118 -7.23 7.99 -10.76
CA MET A 118 -8.53 8.45 -10.30
C MET A 118 -9.32 9.14 -11.44
N PRO A 119 -10.61 8.82 -11.60
CA PRO A 119 -11.46 9.57 -12.52
C PRO A 119 -11.57 11.04 -12.09
N THR A 120 -11.73 11.93 -13.07
CA THR A 120 -11.83 13.39 -12.87
C THR A 120 -12.92 14.02 -13.76
N GLU A 121 -13.98 13.27 -14.08
CA GLU A 121 -15.04 13.70 -15.00
C GLU A 121 -16.22 14.35 -14.31
N THR A 122 -16.54 13.92 -13.08
CA THR A 122 -17.69 14.36 -12.30
C THR A 122 -17.30 15.12 -11.05
N GLU A 123 -18.25 15.85 -10.44
CA GLU A 123 -18.03 16.48 -9.13
C GLU A 123 -17.70 15.46 -8.04
N ALA A 124 -18.36 14.29 -8.07
CA ALA A 124 -18.08 13.19 -7.12
C ALA A 124 -16.65 12.65 -7.25
N ASP A 125 -16.11 12.59 -8.48
CA ASP A 125 -14.71 12.20 -8.69
C ASP A 125 -13.77 13.20 -8.03
N TRP A 126 -14.02 14.50 -8.24
CA TRP A 126 -13.22 15.56 -7.64
C TRP A 126 -13.34 15.63 -6.12
N ASP A 127 -14.50 15.30 -5.55
CA ASP A 127 -14.67 15.15 -4.10
C ASP A 127 -13.80 14.02 -3.56
N ASN A 128 -13.71 12.88 -4.25
CA ASN A 128 -12.83 11.79 -3.92
C ASN A 128 -11.35 12.20 -4.01
N VAL A 129 -10.93 12.84 -5.10
CA VAL A 129 -9.58 13.38 -5.27
C VAL A 129 -9.23 14.33 -4.12
N ASN A 130 -10.11 15.26 -3.80
CA ASN A 130 -9.88 16.24 -2.74
C ASN A 130 -9.79 15.61 -1.34
N ARG A 131 -10.66 14.63 -1.03
CA ARG A 131 -10.61 13.88 0.23
C ARG A 131 -9.30 13.11 0.35
N ARG A 132 -8.90 12.38 -0.71
CA ARG A 132 -7.65 11.61 -0.73
C ARG A 132 -6.42 12.49 -0.58
N LEU A 133 -6.38 13.65 -1.24
CA LEU A 133 -5.32 14.66 -1.03
C LEU A 133 -5.23 15.10 0.43
N GLY A 134 -6.38 15.25 1.10
CA GLY A 134 -6.47 15.69 2.49
C GLY A 134 -5.86 14.71 3.49
N VAL A 135 -5.78 13.41 3.16
CA VAL A 135 -5.25 12.35 4.04
C VAL A 135 -3.81 11.93 3.71
N VAL A 136 -3.20 12.50 2.66
CA VAL A 136 -1.80 12.19 2.29
C VAL A 136 -0.82 12.44 3.44
N ALA A 137 -0.99 13.54 4.17
CA ALA A 137 -0.10 13.87 5.30
C ALA A 137 -0.16 12.83 6.42
N GLU A 138 -1.35 12.33 6.75
CA GLU A 138 -1.56 11.28 7.75
C GLU A 138 -0.95 9.94 7.29
N ALA A 139 -1.21 9.54 6.04
CA ALA A 139 -0.67 8.32 5.45
C ALA A 139 0.87 8.31 5.45
N LEU A 140 1.51 9.44 5.08
CA LEU A 140 2.97 9.56 5.08
C LEU A 140 3.56 9.67 6.50
N GLU A 141 2.82 10.19 7.48
CA GLU A 141 3.28 10.15 8.89
C GLU A 141 3.24 8.71 9.42
N GLY A 142 2.16 7.95 9.18
CA GLY A 142 2.11 6.53 9.51
C GLY A 142 3.24 5.74 8.84
N TYR A 143 3.54 6.05 7.57
CA TYR A 143 4.68 5.44 6.88
C TYR A 143 6.04 5.78 7.53
N LYS A 144 6.24 7.01 8.01
CA LYS A 144 7.45 7.36 8.77
C LYS A 144 7.56 6.58 10.08
N GLU A 145 6.45 6.25 10.74
CA GLU A 145 6.45 5.37 11.92
C GLU A 145 6.93 3.97 11.57
N SER A 146 6.44 3.39 10.49
CA SER A 146 6.90 2.09 9.96
C SER A 146 8.38 2.11 9.59
N LEU A 147 8.87 3.19 8.98
CA LEU A 147 10.29 3.35 8.69
C LEU A 147 11.13 3.45 9.98
N ARG A 148 10.66 4.16 11.02
CA ARG A 148 11.33 4.21 12.34
C ARG A 148 11.41 2.83 12.97
N GLN A 149 10.33 2.06 12.91
CA GLN A 149 10.32 0.68 13.42
C GLN A 149 11.31 -0.20 12.65
N ARG A 150 11.33 -0.11 11.32
CA ARG A 150 12.28 -0.84 10.47
C ARG A 150 13.72 -0.48 10.78
N ILE A 151 14.05 0.81 10.94
CA ILE A 151 15.38 1.28 11.32
C ILE A 151 15.80 0.72 12.69
N ALA A 152 14.86 0.63 13.64
CA ALA A 152 15.16 0.19 14.99
C ALA A 152 15.38 -1.33 15.10
N SER A 153 14.66 -2.16 14.33
CA SER A 153 14.63 -3.60 14.53
C SER A 153 14.36 -4.44 13.28
N GLY A 154 14.14 -3.80 12.14
CA GLY A 154 13.80 -4.48 10.89
C GLY A 154 15.02 -4.79 10.01
N PRO A 155 14.76 -5.30 8.81
CA PRO A 155 15.80 -5.53 7.81
C PRO A 155 16.48 -4.22 7.39
N ALA A 156 17.81 -4.28 7.19
CA ALA A 156 18.61 -3.11 6.79
C ALA A 156 18.11 -2.50 5.47
N ILE A 157 18.21 -1.19 5.36
CA ILE A 157 17.81 -0.42 4.18
C ILE A 157 19.07 0.05 3.44
N PRO A 158 19.20 -0.22 2.13
CA PRO A 158 20.31 0.28 1.32
C PRO A 158 20.29 1.80 1.17
N ALA A 159 21.47 2.45 1.29
CA ALA A 159 21.61 3.90 1.16
C ALA A 159 21.07 4.42 -0.18
N ARG A 160 21.37 3.73 -1.29
CA ARG A 160 20.90 4.12 -2.61
C ARG A 160 19.36 4.17 -2.72
N GLN A 161 18.66 3.23 -2.08
CA GLN A 161 17.19 3.25 -2.08
C GLN A 161 16.66 4.49 -1.35
N ILE A 162 17.23 4.80 -0.18
CA ILE A 162 16.83 5.98 0.61
C ILE A 162 17.11 7.27 -0.16
N GLU A 163 18.30 7.41 -0.76
CA GLU A 163 18.68 8.61 -1.51
C GLU A 163 17.75 8.86 -2.69
N ARG A 164 17.46 7.82 -3.49
CA ARG A 164 16.56 7.94 -4.65
C ARG A 164 15.11 8.19 -4.24
N CYS A 165 14.65 7.57 -3.17
CA CYS A 165 13.32 7.85 -2.62
C CYS A 165 13.22 9.29 -2.08
N ALA A 166 14.26 9.80 -1.43
CA ALA A 166 14.29 11.20 -0.99
C ALA A 166 14.23 12.17 -2.19
N GLU A 167 14.97 11.91 -3.28
CA GLU A 167 14.89 12.70 -4.51
C GLU A 167 13.48 12.68 -5.12
N GLN A 168 12.80 11.53 -5.12
CA GLN A 168 11.41 11.43 -5.58
C GLN A 168 10.44 12.24 -4.71
N CYS A 169 10.63 12.19 -3.39
CA CYS A 169 9.84 13.01 -2.45
C CYS A 169 10.09 14.51 -2.65
N GLU A 170 11.35 14.93 -2.87
CA GLU A 170 11.71 16.32 -3.20
C GLU A 170 11.03 16.76 -4.52
N GLY A 171 10.99 15.89 -5.53
CA GLY A 171 10.27 16.12 -6.77
C GLY A 171 8.76 16.31 -6.56
N ALA A 172 8.15 15.45 -5.73
CA ALA A 172 6.73 15.57 -5.39
C ALA A 172 6.40 16.82 -4.58
N ALA A 173 7.33 17.31 -3.75
CA ALA A 173 7.20 18.56 -3.00
C ALA A 173 7.46 19.82 -3.86
N GLY A 174 8.22 19.69 -4.93
CA GLY A 174 8.79 20.78 -5.73
C GLY A 174 7.82 21.51 -6.64
N SER A 175 8.39 22.38 -7.49
CA SER A 175 7.62 23.22 -8.43
C SER A 175 7.06 22.47 -9.63
N VAL A 176 7.48 21.24 -9.86
CA VAL A 176 6.97 20.33 -10.91
C VAL A 176 6.17 19.16 -10.32
N SER A 177 5.64 19.37 -9.12
CA SER A 177 4.86 18.37 -8.39
C SER A 177 3.65 17.86 -9.20
N PRO A 178 3.36 16.56 -9.21
CA PRO A 178 2.16 16.03 -9.85
C PRO A 178 0.86 16.59 -9.21
N PHE A 179 0.90 16.93 -7.92
CA PHE A 179 -0.25 17.54 -7.24
C PHE A 179 -0.62 18.92 -7.80
N LEU A 180 0.34 19.69 -8.34
CA LEU A 180 0.08 20.94 -9.02
C LEU A 180 -0.69 20.76 -10.34
N HIS A 181 -0.57 19.59 -10.97
CA HIS A 181 -1.37 19.28 -12.15
C HIS A 181 -2.87 19.15 -11.82
N LEU A 182 -3.20 18.59 -10.65
CA LEU A 182 -4.57 18.54 -10.15
C LEU A 182 -5.11 19.94 -9.85
N VAL A 183 -4.32 20.80 -9.23
CA VAL A 183 -4.69 22.21 -8.97
C VAL A 183 -4.93 22.99 -10.26
N ASN A 184 -4.14 22.75 -11.30
CA ASN A 184 -4.36 23.38 -12.61
C ASN A 184 -5.67 22.97 -13.27
N LYS A 185 -6.15 21.74 -13.02
CA LYS A 185 -7.44 21.25 -13.50
C LYS A 185 -8.59 21.72 -12.62
N ARG A 186 -8.38 21.76 -11.29
CA ARG A 186 -9.38 22.06 -10.28
C ARG A 186 -8.76 22.87 -9.14
N PRO A 187 -8.82 24.22 -9.18
CA PRO A 187 -8.19 25.08 -8.17
C PRO A 187 -8.71 24.87 -6.74
N GLU A 188 -9.91 24.34 -6.56
CA GLU A 188 -10.53 24.08 -5.27
C GLU A 188 -9.77 23.05 -4.43
N VAL A 189 -8.97 22.17 -5.04
CA VAL A 189 -8.17 21.18 -4.32
C VAL A 189 -6.82 21.74 -3.84
N ALA A 190 -6.51 23.03 -4.08
CA ALA A 190 -5.19 23.61 -3.84
C ALA A 190 -4.70 23.45 -2.40
N ALA A 191 -5.58 23.65 -1.41
CA ALA A 191 -5.18 23.56 0.01
C ALA A 191 -4.71 22.15 0.39
N ASN A 192 -5.43 21.11 -0.05
CA ASN A 192 -5.05 19.72 0.21
C ASN A 192 -3.84 19.29 -0.64
N ALA A 193 -3.72 19.75 -1.87
CA ALA A 193 -2.55 19.54 -2.70
C ALA A 193 -1.28 20.16 -2.10
N ASP A 194 -1.37 21.36 -1.52
CA ASP A 194 -0.25 22.00 -0.82
C ASP A 194 0.11 21.24 0.45
N SER A 195 -0.88 20.75 1.22
CA SER A 195 -0.65 19.87 2.37
C SER A 195 0.11 18.59 1.98
N ALA A 196 -0.32 17.94 0.89
CA ALA A 196 0.35 16.75 0.36
C ALA A 196 1.81 17.06 -0.04
N ARG A 197 2.07 18.16 -0.70
CA ARG A 197 3.43 18.59 -1.08
C ARG A 197 4.32 18.83 0.15
N VAL A 198 3.79 19.49 1.17
CA VAL A 198 4.51 19.72 2.43
C VAL A 198 4.86 18.38 3.10
N ALA A 199 3.92 17.43 3.13
CA ALA A 199 4.13 16.11 3.71
C ALA A 199 5.24 15.32 2.98
N TYR A 200 5.28 15.39 1.64
CA TYR A 200 6.38 14.79 0.87
C TYR A 200 7.73 15.46 1.15
N GLY A 201 7.76 16.79 1.32
CA GLY A 201 8.98 17.51 1.74
C GLY A 201 9.48 17.06 3.12
N GLN A 202 8.57 16.89 4.07
CA GLN A 202 8.89 16.37 5.41
C GLN A 202 9.36 14.91 5.38
N LEU A 203 8.80 14.08 4.49
CA LEU A 203 9.28 12.72 4.30
C LEU A 203 10.69 12.71 3.68
N ALA A 204 10.98 13.56 2.69
CA ALA A 204 12.32 13.71 2.13
C ALA A 204 13.35 14.09 3.20
N GLU A 205 13.02 15.05 4.05
CA GLU A 205 13.85 15.47 5.18
C GLU A 205 14.12 14.31 6.16
N PHE A 206 13.06 13.57 6.53
CA PHE A 206 13.17 12.38 7.38
C PHE A 206 14.09 11.33 6.76
N LEU A 207 13.94 11.05 5.47
CA LEU A 207 14.76 10.07 4.75
C LEU A 207 16.24 10.47 4.77
N ARG A 208 16.56 11.77 4.53
CA ARG A 208 17.93 12.24 4.53
C ARG A 208 18.56 12.36 5.91
N GLN A 209 17.79 12.84 6.89
CA GLN A 209 18.35 13.17 8.21
C GLN A 209 18.28 12.01 9.21
N THR A 210 17.28 11.12 9.07
CA THR A 210 17.04 10.03 10.03
C THR A 210 17.36 8.67 9.44
N ALA A 211 16.86 8.35 8.23
CA ALA A 211 17.03 7.03 7.65
C ALA A 211 18.43 6.83 7.03
N LEU A 212 18.89 7.77 6.22
CA LEU A 212 20.16 7.65 5.49
C LEU A 212 21.40 7.41 6.42
N PRO A 213 21.53 8.06 7.59
CA PRO A 213 22.65 7.80 8.49
C PRO A 213 22.71 6.37 9.05
N THR A 214 21.60 5.60 8.99
CA THR A 214 21.51 4.22 9.48
C THR A 214 21.61 3.18 8.35
N ALA A 215 21.72 3.64 7.11
CA ALA A 215 21.68 2.81 5.93
C ALA A 215 22.94 1.96 5.75
N VAL A 216 22.79 0.86 5.03
CA VAL A 216 23.93 0.04 4.58
C VAL A 216 24.34 0.43 3.16
N GLU A 217 25.63 0.29 2.84
CA GLU A 217 26.13 0.59 1.49
C GLU A 217 25.70 -0.46 0.46
N GLU A 218 25.59 -1.72 0.90
CA GLU A 218 25.26 -2.85 0.03
C GLU A 218 23.79 -2.80 -0.40
N ASP A 219 23.56 -2.70 -1.72
CA ASP A 219 22.20 -2.58 -2.30
C ASP A 219 21.50 -3.94 -2.48
N ALA A 220 22.27 -5.01 -2.65
CA ALA A 220 21.74 -6.35 -2.81
C ALA A 220 21.35 -6.99 -1.46
N VAL A 221 20.19 -7.60 -1.40
CA VAL A 221 19.71 -8.28 -0.16
C VAL A 221 20.54 -9.53 0.21
N GLY A 222 21.34 -10.05 -0.73
CA GLY A 222 22.13 -11.26 -0.52
C GLY A 222 21.31 -12.54 -0.56
N ARG A 223 22.02 -13.67 -0.62
CA ARG A 223 21.40 -14.99 -0.79
C ARG A 223 20.58 -15.41 0.43
N GLU A 224 21.11 -15.14 1.63
CA GLU A 224 20.49 -15.59 2.89
C GLU A 224 19.13 -14.95 3.16
N ARG A 225 18.98 -13.66 2.77
CA ARG A 225 17.71 -12.94 2.93
C ARG A 225 16.73 -13.20 1.78
N TYR A 226 17.25 -13.60 0.60
CA TYR A 226 16.42 -13.88 -0.58
C TYR A 226 15.85 -15.32 -0.55
N SER A 227 16.45 -16.26 0.14
CA SER A 227 16.07 -17.68 0.20
C SER A 227 15.08 -17.98 1.29
#